data_bc8f4544c2eb8fe6d636a1a9bd22dfbd
#
_entry.id   bc8f4544c2eb8fe6d636a1a9bd22dfbd
#
_cell.length_a   1.000
_cell.length_b   1.000
_cell.length_c   1.000
_cell.angle_alpha   90.00
_cell.angle_beta   90.00
_cell.angle_gamma   90.00
#
_symmetry.space_group_name_H-M   'P 1'
#
loop_
_entity.id
_entity.type
_entity.pdbx_description
1 polymer ?
#
loop_
_entity_poly.entity_id
_entity_poly.type
_entity_poly.pdbx_seq_one_letter_code
_entity_poly.pdbx_strand_id
1 'polypeptide(L)'
;MPPHAGLIHPHQYDLKDSNVELINSALDHQVKYNSAATEPAWRTIGTTPGLYIWRIEHFEVVAWPRDRYGEFYDGDSYIVLHSARAPQAQQTDPEEEPALLHDIFFWLGSRTSPDEAGTAAYKTVELDEYLHGAATQHREVQAHPSGEFVGLFPRMSIRRGGVQSGFRHVEDAEEKGGMMLLRVFKHAGAARPGSLIVHEVEPTWRSLDDRDVFVLDVGDKIWVWQGRSCSPMEKGKAAQVVHDLTQAKHVDVEVLSQLEARSKVVVDMLGGREVEQLSFSAPRPMAEKRKRAAAEEEEEEGEGARAGTASSPRKLFRLSDADGSLSFDLVKEGSSIDKADLDGKDIFLFDDGDRLWVWQGLEASAAERALWLRVAQSYVRWLQDSPEGSEAHLIPISKVVQGHESPAFMRAIAAAA
;
A
#
# COMPACT_ATOMS: atom_id res chain seq x y z
N MET A 1 9.44 25.39 -10.80
CA MET A 1 10.64 25.33 -9.92
C MET A 1 11.09 23.88 -9.91
N PRO A 2 12.41 23.58 -9.90
CA PRO A 2 12.86 22.18 -9.76
C PRO A 2 12.29 21.56 -8.49
N PRO A 3 11.99 20.24 -8.45
CA PRO A 3 11.30 19.57 -7.35
C PRO A 3 12.03 19.63 -6.00
N HIS A 4 13.32 19.91 -6.02
CA HIS A 4 14.18 20.07 -4.86
C HIS A 4 14.36 21.55 -4.42
N ALA A 5 13.87 22.52 -5.21
CA ALA A 5 13.98 23.94 -4.86
C ALA A 5 13.06 24.27 -3.68
N GLY A 6 13.58 24.33 -2.52
CA GLY A 6 12.87 24.51 -1.24
C GLY A 6 13.12 23.41 -0.23
N LEU A 7 13.70 22.27 -0.67
CA LEU A 7 14.18 21.21 0.20
C LEU A 7 15.62 21.47 0.68
N ILE A 8 16.37 22.32 -0.06
CA ILE A 8 17.82 22.49 0.03
C ILE A 8 18.25 23.62 0.99
N HIS A 9 17.31 24.38 1.54
CA HIS A 9 17.62 25.39 2.55
C HIS A 9 16.94 25.04 3.89
N PRO A 10 17.31 23.93 4.56
CA PRO A 10 17.10 23.87 5.99
C PRO A 10 17.98 24.98 6.57
N HIS A 11 17.43 25.80 7.49
CA HIS A 11 18.27 26.60 8.35
C HIS A 11 19.38 25.69 8.88
N GLN A 12 20.65 26.13 8.77
CA GLN A 12 21.78 25.44 9.38
C GLN A 12 21.55 25.45 10.90
N TYR A 13 20.93 24.39 11.40
CA TYR A 13 20.96 24.09 12.82
C TYR A 13 22.27 23.34 13.07
N ASP A 14 23.06 23.78 14.05
CA ASP A 14 24.13 22.95 14.56
C ASP A 14 23.46 21.66 15.10
N LEU A 15 23.83 20.51 14.57
CA LEU A 15 23.27 19.21 14.98
C LEU A 15 23.39 19.02 16.50
N LYS A 16 24.43 19.61 17.13
CA LYS A 16 24.66 19.56 18.58
C LYS A 16 23.63 20.34 19.40
N ASP A 17 22.96 21.31 18.81
CA ASP A 17 21.94 22.14 19.48
C ASP A 17 20.51 21.66 19.15
N SER A 18 20.36 20.54 18.43
CA SER A 18 19.07 19.99 18.05
C SER A 18 18.76 18.70 18.78
N ASN A 19 17.48 18.44 19.04
CA ASN A 19 16.99 17.16 19.55
C ASN A 19 17.24 15.95 18.60
N VAL A 20 17.98 16.17 17.50
CA VAL A 20 18.39 15.14 16.52
C VAL A 20 19.80 14.60 16.77
N GLU A 21 20.60 15.17 17.68
CA GLU A 21 21.98 14.79 17.93
C GLU A 21 22.16 13.30 18.25
N LEU A 22 21.17 12.72 18.93
CA LEU A 22 21.19 11.30 19.33
C LEU A 22 20.42 10.37 18.39
N ILE A 23 19.65 10.90 17.43
CA ILE A 23 18.86 10.08 16.50
C ILE A 23 19.80 9.22 15.65
N ASN A 24 19.51 7.93 15.58
CA ASN A 24 20.32 6.91 14.92
C ASN A 24 21.74 6.72 15.50
N SER A 25 22.02 7.22 16.71
CA SER A 25 23.21 6.83 17.44
C SER A 25 23.09 5.40 17.98
N ALA A 26 24.22 4.77 18.34
CA ALA A 26 24.19 3.46 18.98
C ALA A 26 23.36 3.46 20.29
N LEU A 27 23.32 4.58 21.00
CA LEU A 27 22.51 4.75 22.20
C LEU A 27 21.01 4.81 21.86
N ASP A 28 20.64 5.55 20.80
CA ASP A 28 19.25 5.62 20.32
C ASP A 28 18.75 4.24 19.88
N HIS A 29 19.54 3.51 19.08
CA HIS A 29 19.23 2.14 18.69
C HIS A 29 19.09 1.21 19.89
N GLN A 30 19.97 1.33 20.90
CA GLN A 30 19.88 0.52 22.10
C GLN A 30 18.64 0.85 22.94
N VAL A 31 18.26 2.12 23.06
CA VAL A 31 17.04 2.55 23.77
C VAL A 31 15.81 2.05 23.04
N LYS A 32 15.75 2.21 21.73
CA LYS A 32 14.64 1.72 20.88
C LYS A 32 14.52 0.19 20.93
N TYR A 33 15.65 -0.53 20.81
CA TYR A 33 15.69 -1.98 20.94
C TYR A 33 15.21 -2.45 22.31
N ASN A 34 15.65 -1.81 23.39
CA ASN A 34 15.19 -2.13 24.74
C ASN A 34 13.69 -1.88 24.91
N SER A 35 13.14 -0.81 24.30
CA SER A 35 11.72 -0.56 24.26
C SER A 35 10.99 -1.65 23.46
N ALA A 36 11.48 -1.97 22.27
CA ALA A 36 10.93 -3.02 21.41
C ALA A 36 10.93 -4.40 22.09
N ALA A 37 12.00 -4.74 22.82
CA ALA A 37 12.12 -6.00 23.55
C ALA A 37 11.09 -6.15 24.69
N THR A 38 10.51 -5.04 25.16
CA THR A 38 9.46 -5.07 26.18
C THR A 38 8.06 -5.26 25.61
N GLU A 39 7.87 -5.04 24.29
CA GLU A 39 6.57 -5.21 23.63
C GLU A 39 6.17 -6.70 23.59
N PRO A 40 5.06 -7.07 24.24
CA PRO A 40 4.66 -8.49 24.28
C PRO A 40 4.36 -9.07 22.90
N ALA A 41 3.92 -8.23 21.95
CA ALA A 41 3.55 -8.65 20.60
C ALA A 41 4.75 -9.16 19.78
N TRP A 42 5.99 -8.75 20.13
CA TRP A 42 7.20 -9.11 19.39
C TRP A 42 7.92 -10.38 19.87
N ARG A 43 7.56 -10.94 21.03
CA ARG A 43 8.34 -11.98 21.74
C ARG A 43 8.59 -13.27 20.97
N THR A 44 7.79 -13.62 19.98
CA THR A 44 7.84 -14.93 19.30
C THR A 44 7.98 -14.83 17.79
N ILE A 45 8.43 -13.68 17.29
CA ILE A 45 8.48 -13.41 15.85
C ILE A 45 9.91 -13.22 15.36
N GLY A 46 10.11 -13.24 14.04
CA GLY A 46 11.40 -12.95 13.41
C GLY A 46 12.39 -14.11 13.32
N THR A 47 12.11 -15.25 13.95
CA THR A 47 13.01 -16.42 13.93
C THR A 47 12.61 -17.50 12.94
N THR A 48 11.38 -17.48 12.45
CA THR A 48 10.83 -18.45 11.49
C THR A 48 10.03 -17.75 10.40
N PRO A 49 9.99 -18.32 9.18
CA PRO A 49 9.11 -17.80 8.14
C PRO A 49 7.65 -17.79 8.59
N GLY A 50 6.93 -16.73 8.26
CA GLY A 50 5.52 -16.61 8.64
C GLY A 50 4.91 -15.26 8.30
N LEU A 51 3.60 -15.20 8.48
CA LEU A 51 2.79 -13.99 8.37
C LEU A 51 2.15 -13.72 9.73
N TYR A 52 2.29 -12.49 10.21
CA TYR A 52 1.74 -12.02 11.47
C TYR A 52 1.02 -10.70 11.26
N ILE A 53 -0.15 -10.54 11.87
CA ILE A 53 -0.97 -9.33 11.74
C ILE A 53 -1.39 -8.86 13.11
N TRP A 54 -1.29 -7.55 13.31
CA TRP A 54 -1.78 -6.86 14.50
C TRP A 54 -2.63 -5.67 14.07
N ARG A 55 -3.62 -5.34 14.87
CA ARG A 55 -4.41 -4.13 14.78
C ARG A 55 -3.97 -3.15 15.85
N ILE A 56 -4.01 -1.87 15.57
CA ILE A 56 -3.81 -0.83 16.56
C ILE A 56 -5.15 -0.57 17.25
N GLU A 57 -5.18 -0.74 18.56
CA GLU A 57 -6.36 -0.50 19.40
C GLU A 57 -5.93 0.30 20.63
N HIS A 58 -6.48 1.50 20.84
CA HIS A 58 -6.16 2.33 22.02
C HIS A 58 -4.63 2.53 22.23
N PHE A 59 -3.90 2.77 21.14
CA PHE A 59 -2.43 2.90 21.10
C PHE A 59 -1.64 1.61 21.39
N GLU A 60 -2.31 0.46 21.52
CA GLU A 60 -1.71 -0.84 21.77
C GLU A 60 -1.68 -1.71 20.50
N VAL A 61 -0.74 -2.65 20.46
CA VAL A 61 -0.58 -3.62 19.38
C VAL A 61 -1.34 -4.89 19.75
N VAL A 62 -2.50 -5.11 19.14
CA VAL A 62 -3.39 -6.23 19.43
C VAL A 62 -3.29 -7.28 18.32
N ALA A 63 -2.98 -8.53 18.69
CA ALA A 63 -2.86 -9.62 17.72
C ALA A 63 -4.18 -9.85 16.97
N TRP A 64 -4.10 -9.84 15.62
CA TRP A 64 -5.24 -10.13 14.77
C TRP A 64 -5.49 -11.63 14.71
N PRO A 65 -6.74 -12.12 14.82
CA PRO A 65 -7.04 -13.55 14.75
C PRO A 65 -6.61 -14.16 13.40
N ARG A 66 -6.00 -15.33 13.42
CA ARG A 66 -5.46 -15.98 12.21
C ARG A 66 -6.53 -16.34 11.17
N ASP A 67 -7.72 -16.70 11.61
CA ASP A 67 -8.88 -17.00 10.76
C ASP A 67 -9.41 -15.74 10.02
N ARG A 68 -9.00 -14.55 10.48
CA ARG A 68 -9.35 -13.26 9.88
C ARG A 68 -8.21 -12.64 9.07
N TYR A 69 -7.12 -13.34 8.83
CA TYR A 69 -6.02 -12.81 8.05
C TYR A 69 -6.45 -12.50 6.61
N GLY A 70 -6.17 -11.25 6.20
CA GLY A 70 -6.64 -10.66 4.93
C GLY A 70 -7.95 -9.87 5.07
N GLU A 71 -8.55 -9.79 6.28
CA GLU A 71 -9.68 -8.91 6.56
C GLU A 71 -9.19 -7.65 7.28
N PHE A 72 -9.54 -6.50 6.73
CA PHE A 72 -9.15 -5.18 7.23
C PHE A 72 -10.39 -4.29 7.35
N TYR A 73 -10.35 -3.32 8.28
CA TYR A 73 -11.42 -2.34 8.45
C TYR A 73 -10.95 -0.95 8.05
N ASP A 74 -11.77 -0.23 7.31
CA ASP A 74 -11.46 1.09 6.75
C ASP A 74 -11.25 2.18 7.82
N GLY A 75 -11.69 1.94 9.06
CA GLY A 75 -11.49 2.82 10.19
C GLY A 75 -10.24 2.53 11.02
N ASP A 76 -9.51 1.44 10.74
CA ASP A 76 -8.41 0.96 11.57
C ASP A 76 -7.05 1.10 10.89
N SER A 77 -5.99 0.91 11.68
CA SER A 77 -4.61 0.74 11.21
C SER A 77 -4.07 -0.63 11.63
N TYR A 78 -3.28 -1.24 10.76
CA TYR A 78 -2.71 -2.57 10.99
C TYR A 78 -1.21 -2.58 10.74
N ILE A 79 -0.51 -3.48 11.45
CA ILE A 79 0.88 -3.85 11.18
C ILE A 79 0.88 -5.30 10.69
N VAL A 80 1.56 -5.55 9.58
CA VAL A 80 1.70 -6.87 8.99
C VAL A 80 3.18 -7.17 8.82
N LEU A 81 3.67 -8.22 9.48
CA LEU A 81 5.02 -8.73 9.30
C LEU A 81 4.96 -9.99 8.42
N HIS A 82 5.68 -9.96 7.32
CA HIS A 82 5.95 -11.12 6.50
C HIS A 82 7.44 -11.48 6.59
N SER A 83 7.73 -12.69 7.08
CA SER A 83 9.10 -13.22 7.12
C SER A 83 9.21 -14.38 6.14
N ALA A 84 10.16 -14.30 5.22
CA ALA A 84 10.41 -15.32 4.21
C ALA A 84 11.88 -15.66 4.13
N ARG A 85 12.21 -16.88 3.69
CA ARG A 85 13.60 -17.26 3.42
C ARG A 85 14.13 -16.51 2.19
N ALA A 86 15.35 -16.02 2.26
CA ALA A 86 16.00 -15.40 1.12
C ALA A 86 16.06 -16.36 -0.07
N PRO A 87 15.83 -15.88 -1.31
CA PRO A 87 16.01 -16.68 -2.50
C PRO A 87 17.43 -17.21 -2.62
N GLN A 88 17.62 -18.43 -3.16
CA GLN A 88 18.94 -19.03 -3.34
C GLN A 88 19.96 -18.14 -4.09
N ALA A 89 19.48 -17.29 -5.00
CA ALA A 89 20.32 -16.35 -5.74
C ALA A 89 20.95 -15.24 -4.87
N GLN A 90 20.49 -15.07 -3.63
CA GLN A 90 21.02 -14.09 -2.65
C GLN A 90 21.86 -14.75 -1.55
N GLN A 91 22.05 -16.06 -1.59
CA GLN A 91 22.87 -16.78 -0.62
C GLN A 91 24.35 -16.68 -1.02
N THR A 92 25.17 -16.27 -0.05
CA THR A 92 26.63 -16.20 -0.21
C THR A 92 27.30 -17.56 -0.03
N ASP A 93 26.69 -18.43 0.76
CA ASP A 93 27.15 -19.82 0.98
C ASP A 93 25.95 -20.80 0.86
N PRO A 94 26.00 -21.80 -0.06
CA PRO A 94 24.95 -22.79 -0.22
C PRO A 94 24.75 -23.74 0.98
N GLU A 95 25.71 -23.83 1.89
CA GLU A 95 25.66 -24.71 3.07
C GLU A 95 25.09 -24.01 4.32
N GLU A 96 24.96 -22.67 4.31
CA GLU A 96 24.32 -21.92 5.37
C GLU A 96 22.78 -21.95 5.23
N GLU A 97 22.06 -21.98 6.37
CA GLU A 97 20.62 -21.78 6.34
C GLU A 97 20.29 -20.41 5.74
N PRO A 98 19.34 -20.34 4.79
CA PRO A 98 18.99 -19.07 4.15
C PRO A 98 18.51 -18.06 5.19
N ALA A 99 19.12 -16.87 5.16
CA ALA A 99 18.72 -15.75 6.00
C ALA A 99 17.22 -15.43 5.83
N LEU A 100 16.58 -14.94 6.87
CA LEU A 100 15.22 -14.46 6.79
C LEU A 100 15.21 -13.00 6.30
N LEU A 101 14.39 -12.76 5.31
CA LEU A 101 14.01 -11.41 4.86
C LEU A 101 12.69 -11.05 5.53
N HIS A 102 12.60 -9.81 6.00
CA HIS A 102 11.45 -9.30 6.72
C HIS A 102 10.86 -8.12 5.96
N ASP A 103 9.57 -8.18 5.67
CA ASP A 103 8.77 -7.06 5.15
C ASP A 103 7.75 -6.66 6.22
N ILE A 104 7.78 -5.41 6.66
CA ILE A 104 6.83 -4.85 7.61
C ILE A 104 5.95 -3.86 6.85
N PHE A 105 4.66 -4.14 6.78
CA PHE A 105 3.67 -3.25 6.19
C PHE A 105 2.85 -2.61 7.29
N PHE A 106 2.74 -1.28 7.31
CA PHE A 106 1.71 -0.62 8.09
C PHE A 106 0.62 -0.11 7.16
N TRP A 107 -0.54 -0.76 7.28
CA TRP A 107 -1.70 -0.47 6.46
C TRP A 107 -2.62 0.52 7.15
N LEU A 108 -3.06 1.52 6.40
CA LEU A 108 -3.88 2.63 6.87
C LEU A 108 -5.24 2.60 6.18
N GLY A 109 -6.29 2.39 6.93
CA GLY A 109 -7.66 2.52 6.45
C GLY A 109 -7.97 3.96 6.06
N SER A 110 -8.90 4.15 5.12
CA SER A 110 -9.25 5.49 4.60
C SER A 110 -9.87 6.42 5.64
N ARG A 111 -10.37 5.86 6.75
CA ARG A 111 -11.02 6.59 7.85
C ARG A 111 -10.29 6.44 9.18
N THR A 112 -9.10 5.81 9.17
CA THR A 112 -8.28 5.67 10.38
C THR A 112 -7.96 7.04 10.99
N SER A 113 -7.86 7.11 12.31
CA SER A 113 -7.51 8.36 13.00
C SER A 113 -6.01 8.67 12.80
N PRO A 114 -5.61 9.97 12.83
CA PRO A 114 -4.20 10.34 12.80
C PRO A 114 -3.38 9.71 13.93
N ASP A 115 -4.00 9.49 15.07
CA ASP A 115 -3.36 8.91 16.26
C ASP A 115 -3.03 7.43 16.05
N GLU A 116 -3.96 6.66 15.47
CA GLU A 116 -3.74 5.26 15.13
C GLU A 116 -2.73 5.11 14.01
N ALA A 117 -2.82 5.95 12.97
CA ALA A 117 -1.85 5.98 11.88
C ALA A 117 -0.44 6.31 12.40
N GLY A 118 -0.32 7.28 13.31
CA GLY A 118 0.94 7.62 13.97
C GLY A 118 1.48 6.48 14.83
N THR A 119 0.61 5.81 15.58
CA THR A 119 0.98 4.65 16.41
C THR A 119 1.44 3.48 15.53
N ALA A 120 0.74 3.18 14.44
CA ALA A 120 1.15 2.12 13.51
C ALA A 120 2.52 2.40 12.92
N ALA A 121 2.80 3.64 12.48
CA ALA A 121 4.09 4.03 11.96
C ALA A 121 5.20 3.91 13.03
N TYR A 122 4.96 4.40 14.26
CA TYR A 122 5.92 4.29 15.36
C TYR A 122 6.21 2.83 15.72
N LYS A 123 5.17 2.00 15.88
CA LYS A 123 5.31 0.57 16.21
C LYS A 123 5.95 -0.24 15.09
N THR A 124 5.84 0.21 13.84
CA THR A 124 6.58 -0.37 12.70
C THR A 124 8.09 -0.14 12.84
N VAL A 125 8.51 1.07 13.22
CA VAL A 125 9.93 1.36 13.49
C VAL A 125 10.42 0.57 14.71
N GLU A 126 9.63 0.46 15.77
CA GLU A 126 9.96 -0.34 16.95
C GLU A 126 10.13 -1.82 16.59
N LEU A 127 9.25 -2.37 15.74
CA LEU A 127 9.37 -3.74 15.25
C LEU A 127 10.62 -3.95 14.39
N ASP A 128 10.98 -3.00 13.54
CA ASP A 128 12.21 -3.06 12.74
C ASP A 128 13.46 -3.05 13.63
N GLU A 129 13.50 -2.21 14.67
CA GLU A 129 14.58 -2.23 15.67
C GLU A 129 14.66 -3.60 16.40
N TYR A 130 13.51 -4.22 16.71
CA TYR A 130 13.49 -5.57 17.28
C TYR A 130 14.08 -6.61 16.32
N LEU A 131 13.90 -6.41 15.01
CA LEU A 131 14.49 -7.23 13.95
C LEU A 131 15.88 -6.73 13.52
N HIS A 132 16.56 -5.92 14.35
CA HIS A 132 17.91 -5.40 14.14
C HIS A 132 18.06 -4.48 12.92
N GLY A 133 17.02 -3.79 12.51
CA GLY A 133 17.02 -2.87 11.37
C GLY A 133 17.10 -3.58 10.00
N ALA A 134 16.80 -4.88 9.96
CA ALA A 134 16.93 -5.71 8.77
C ALA A 134 15.64 -5.78 7.93
N ALA A 135 14.56 -5.13 8.36
CA ALA A 135 13.29 -5.22 7.67
C ALA A 135 13.12 -4.12 6.61
N THR A 136 12.47 -4.48 5.49
CA THR A 136 11.91 -3.50 4.57
C THR A 136 10.58 -2.98 5.15
N GLN A 137 10.46 -1.68 5.30
CA GLN A 137 9.25 -1.05 5.82
C GLN A 137 8.41 -0.50 4.67
N HIS A 138 7.11 -0.81 4.66
CA HIS A 138 6.16 -0.41 3.63
C HIS A 138 5.00 0.36 4.25
N ARG A 139 4.76 1.58 3.75
CA ARG A 139 3.54 2.32 4.04
C ARG A 139 2.48 1.96 3.01
N GLU A 140 1.41 1.36 3.46
CA GLU A 140 0.26 0.96 2.63
C GLU A 140 -0.96 1.82 2.95
N VAL A 141 -1.70 2.22 1.94
CA VAL A 141 -2.97 2.93 2.12
C VAL A 141 -4.10 2.19 1.42
N GLN A 142 -5.28 2.20 2.02
CA GLN A 142 -6.44 1.49 1.49
C GLN A 142 -6.77 1.83 0.05
N ALA A 143 -6.63 3.11 -0.34
CA ALA A 143 -6.98 3.57 -1.68
C ALA A 143 -6.02 3.05 -2.75
N HIS A 144 -4.80 2.64 -2.36
CA HIS A 144 -3.76 2.19 -3.27
C HIS A 144 -2.82 1.16 -2.61
N PRO A 145 -3.34 -0.03 -2.26
CA PRO A 145 -2.50 -1.08 -1.71
C PRO A 145 -1.53 -1.59 -2.78
N SER A 146 -0.31 -1.91 -2.37
CA SER A 146 0.69 -2.45 -3.29
C SER A 146 0.37 -3.89 -3.72
N GLY A 147 0.89 -4.29 -4.88
CA GLY A 147 0.74 -5.66 -5.36
C GLY A 147 1.40 -6.69 -4.45
N GLU A 148 2.49 -6.34 -3.77
CA GLU A 148 3.16 -7.16 -2.77
C GLU A 148 2.25 -7.38 -1.56
N PHE A 149 1.67 -6.32 -1.02
CA PHE A 149 0.76 -6.42 0.13
C PHE A 149 -0.46 -7.28 -0.18
N VAL A 150 -1.15 -7.00 -1.29
CA VAL A 150 -2.31 -7.80 -1.74
C VAL A 150 -1.93 -9.25 -2.00
N GLY A 151 -0.71 -9.50 -2.50
CA GLY A 151 -0.18 -10.83 -2.79
C GLY A 151 0.09 -11.68 -1.55
N LEU A 152 0.17 -11.11 -0.35
CA LEU A 152 0.32 -11.87 0.91
C LEU A 152 -0.92 -12.69 1.25
N PHE A 153 -2.08 -12.28 0.76
CA PHE A 153 -3.36 -12.84 1.16
C PHE A 153 -3.99 -13.67 0.04
N PRO A 154 -4.40 -14.92 0.31
CA PRO A 154 -5.22 -15.68 -0.63
C PRO A 154 -6.57 -15.00 -0.91
N ARG A 155 -7.08 -14.27 0.09
CA ARG A 155 -8.28 -13.47 0.04
C ARG A 155 -8.03 -12.17 0.80
N MET A 156 -8.29 -11.04 0.17
CA MET A 156 -8.27 -9.74 0.82
C MET A 156 -9.69 -9.16 0.83
N SER A 157 -10.14 -8.72 2.00
CA SER A 157 -11.40 -8.01 2.15
C SER A 157 -11.21 -6.74 2.95
N ILE A 158 -11.89 -5.68 2.51
CA ILE A 158 -11.92 -4.39 3.20
C ILE A 158 -13.37 -4.15 3.63
N ARG A 159 -13.57 -4.01 4.93
CA ARG A 159 -14.87 -3.81 5.56
C ARG A 159 -15.00 -2.37 6.06
N ARG A 160 -16.22 -1.91 6.15
CA ARG A 160 -16.54 -0.62 6.77
C ARG A 160 -16.59 -0.78 8.30
N GLY A 161 -16.20 0.29 9.01
CA GLY A 161 -16.17 0.31 10.47
C GLY A 161 -14.74 0.25 11.01
N GLY A 162 -14.62 -0.16 12.26
CA GLY A 162 -13.37 -0.23 12.98
C GLY A 162 -13.60 -0.17 14.48
N VAL A 163 -12.53 -0.17 15.29
CA VAL A 163 -12.63 0.03 16.75
C VAL A 163 -12.65 1.53 17.05
N GLN A 164 -13.41 1.90 18.06
CA GLN A 164 -13.32 3.23 18.66
C GLN A 164 -12.03 3.32 19.46
N SER A 165 -10.94 3.77 18.83
CA SER A 165 -9.65 3.95 19.49
C SER A 165 -9.02 5.30 19.15
N GLY A 166 -7.98 5.70 19.92
CA GLY A 166 -7.35 7.00 19.77
C GLY A 166 -8.16 8.17 20.36
N PHE A 167 -7.78 9.41 20.04
CA PHE A 167 -8.44 10.64 20.47
C PHE A 167 -9.66 11.01 19.62
N ARG A 168 -9.76 10.46 18.43
CA ARG A 168 -10.91 10.59 17.54
C ARG A 168 -11.51 9.21 17.34
N HIS A 169 -12.79 9.08 17.69
CA HIS A 169 -13.54 7.86 17.44
C HIS A 169 -13.94 7.78 15.96
N VAL A 170 -13.76 6.60 15.38
CA VAL A 170 -14.41 6.24 14.13
C VAL A 170 -15.87 5.99 14.48
N GLU A 171 -16.79 6.79 13.97
CA GLU A 171 -18.21 6.50 14.09
C GLU A 171 -18.48 5.16 13.41
N ASP A 172 -19.04 4.21 14.15
CA ASP A 172 -19.61 3.02 13.55
C ASP A 172 -20.54 3.51 12.44
N ALA A 173 -20.37 2.99 11.24
CA ALA A 173 -21.31 3.27 10.19
C ALA A 173 -22.66 2.76 10.71
N GLU A 174 -23.48 3.67 11.25
CA GLU A 174 -24.87 3.35 11.54
C GLU A 174 -25.40 2.60 10.34
N GLU A 175 -25.88 1.39 10.54
CA GLU A 175 -26.55 0.59 9.52
C GLU A 175 -27.72 1.41 8.97
N LYS A 176 -27.42 2.33 8.04
CA LYS A 176 -28.45 3.05 7.31
C LYS A 176 -29.20 2.03 6.48
N GLY A 177 -30.19 1.42 7.09
CA GLY A 177 -31.16 0.60 6.41
C GLY A 177 -30.74 -0.83 6.07
N GLY A 178 -29.74 -1.42 6.72
CA GLY A 178 -29.44 -2.85 6.59
C GLY A 178 -28.94 -3.30 5.21
N MET A 179 -28.55 -2.38 4.32
CA MET A 179 -27.99 -2.73 3.01
C MET A 179 -26.46 -2.72 3.06
N MET A 180 -25.83 -3.82 2.60
CA MET A 180 -24.38 -3.94 2.41
C MET A 180 -24.06 -4.18 0.94
N LEU A 181 -23.17 -3.37 0.35
CA LEU A 181 -22.72 -3.51 -1.02
C LEU A 181 -21.23 -3.89 -1.04
N LEU A 182 -20.93 -5.09 -1.54
CA LEU A 182 -19.57 -5.59 -1.72
C LEU A 182 -19.17 -5.51 -3.18
N ARG A 183 -18.09 -4.84 -3.49
CA ARG A 183 -17.43 -4.81 -4.81
C ARG A 183 -16.36 -5.90 -4.86
N VAL A 184 -16.40 -6.73 -5.87
CA VAL A 184 -15.40 -7.76 -6.15
C VAL A 184 -14.67 -7.37 -7.43
N PHE A 185 -13.38 -7.09 -7.32
CA PHE A 185 -12.58 -6.61 -8.44
C PHE A 185 -11.16 -7.14 -8.41
N LYS A 186 -10.53 -7.15 -9.58
CA LYS A 186 -9.12 -7.53 -9.74
C LYS A 186 -8.23 -6.32 -9.43
N HIS A 187 -7.18 -6.54 -8.63
CA HIS A 187 -6.15 -5.54 -8.41
C HIS A 187 -5.15 -5.52 -9.58
N ALA A 188 -5.00 -4.38 -10.25
CA ALA A 188 -4.20 -4.25 -11.47
C ALA A 188 -2.70 -4.52 -11.24
N GLY A 189 -2.16 -4.10 -10.10
CA GLY A 189 -0.75 -4.21 -9.74
C GLY A 189 -0.38 -5.46 -8.93
N ALA A 190 -1.30 -6.41 -8.72
CA ALA A 190 -1.01 -7.56 -7.87
C ALA A 190 0.08 -8.46 -8.47
N ALA A 191 1.10 -8.78 -7.68
CA ALA A 191 2.21 -9.65 -8.06
C ALA A 191 1.75 -11.08 -8.43
N ARG A 192 0.63 -11.54 -7.85
CA ARG A 192 0.02 -12.82 -8.22
C ARG A 192 -1.09 -12.58 -9.24
N PRO A 193 -1.04 -13.23 -10.43
CA PRO A 193 -2.14 -13.18 -11.36
C PRO A 193 -3.44 -13.62 -10.68
N GLY A 194 -4.46 -12.76 -10.74
CA GLY A 194 -5.79 -13.10 -10.21
C GLY A 194 -6.03 -12.73 -8.75
N SER A 195 -5.19 -11.92 -8.10
CA SER A 195 -5.51 -11.35 -6.79
C SER A 195 -6.78 -10.51 -6.86
N LEU A 196 -7.77 -10.93 -6.11
CA LEU A 196 -9.09 -10.31 -6.06
C LEU A 196 -9.32 -9.68 -4.69
N ILE A 197 -9.85 -8.47 -4.71
CA ILE A 197 -10.24 -7.73 -3.51
C ILE A 197 -11.76 -7.73 -3.41
N VAL A 198 -12.26 -7.97 -2.20
CA VAL A 198 -13.66 -7.77 -1.83
C VAL A 198 -13.73 -6.51 -0.97
N HIS A 199 -14.33 -5.46 -1.49
CA HIS A 199 -14.38 -4.16 -0.82
C HIS A 199 -15.82 -3.77 -0.53
N GLU A 200 -16.14 -3.51 0.74
CA GLU A 200 -17.42 -2.95 1.13
C GLU A 200 -17.46 -1.47 0.80
N VAL A 201 -18.28 -1.13 -0.18
CA VAL A 201 -18.42 0.24 -0.72
C VAL A 201 -19.75 0.86 -0.28
N GLU A 202 -19.89 2.19 -0.48
CA GLU A 202 -21.15 2.86 -0.23
C GLU A 202 -22.28 2.22 -1.06
N PRO A 203 -23.45 1.90 -0.47
CA PRO A 203 -24.55 1.28 -1.17
C PRO A 203 -25.30 2.31 -2.04
N THR A 204 -24.62 2.80 -3.08
CA THR A 204 -25.14 3.74 -4.07
C THR A 204 -24.82 3.26 -5.48
N TRP A 205 -25.66 3.65 -6.46
CA TRP A 205 -25.41 3.33 -7.86
C TRP A 205 -24.09 3.91 -8.39
N ARG A 206 -23.56 4.99 -7.77
CA ARG A 206 -22.25 5.59 -8.12
C ARG A 206 -21.07 4.71 -7.82
N SER A 207 -21.25 3.72 -6.96
CA SER A 207 -20.22 2.72 -6.64
C SER A 207 -20.09 1.60 -7.67
N LEU A 208 -21.05 1.51 -8.61
CA LEU A 208 -21.03 0.48 -9.65
C LEU A 208 -19.98 0.76 -10.73
N ASP A 209 -19.40 -0.31 -11.26
CA ASP A 209 -18.43 -0.30 -12.36
C ASP A 209 -18.72 -1.46 -13.31
N ASP A 210 -18.72 -1.19 -14.61
CA ASP A 210 -19.02 -2.16 -15.67
C ASP A 210 -18.06 -3.36 -15.69
N ARG A 211 -16.87 -3.22 -15.11
CA ARG A 211 -15.80 -4.22 -15.14
C ARG A 211 -15.80 -5.17 -13.95
N ASP A 212 -16.65 -4.91 -12.94
CA ASP A 212 -16.58 -5.62 -11.67
C ASP A 212 -17.87 -6.38 -11.36
N VAL A 213 -17.84 -7.18 -10.29
CA VAL A 213 -19.04 -7.85 -9.77
C VAL A 213 -19.39 -7.26 -8.41
N PHE A 214 -20.69 -7.06 -8.18
CA PHE A 214 -21.19 -6.53 -6.93
C PHE A 214 -22.15 -7.52 -6.26
N VAL A 215 -22.03 -7.63 -4.94
CA VAL A 215 -22.93 -8.41 -4.09
C VAL A 215 -23.67 -7.45 -3.17
N LEU A 216 -24.96 -7.29 -3.37
CA LEU A 216 -25.84 -6.46 -2.56
C LEU A 216 -26.65 -7.35 -1.62
N ASP A 217 -26.38 -7.25 -0.32
CA ASP A 217 -27.16 -7.88 0.75
C ASP A 217 -28.16 -6.86 1.29
N VAL A 218 -29.45 -7.15 1.18
CA VAL A 218 -30.53 -6.32 1.70
C VAL A 218 -31.21 -6.94 2.93
N GLY A 219 -30.56 -7.95 3.51
CA GLY A 219 -31.00 -8.62 4.73
C GLY A 219 -31.79 -9.89 4.46
N ASP A 220 -32.86 -9.84 3.70
CA ASP A 220 -33.75 -10.96 3.33
C ASP A 220 -33.43 -11.58 1.97
N LYS A 221 -32.62 -10.90 1.17
CA LYS A 221 -32.20 -11.33 -0.17
C LYS A 221 -30.81 -10.83 -0.53
N ILE A 222 -30.06 -11.63 -1.28
CA ILE A 222 -28.77 -11.25 -1.87
C ILE A 222 -28.92 -11.12 -3.37
N TRP A 223 -28.47 -9.99 -3.90
CA TRP A 223 -28.40 -9.74 -5.33
C TRP A 223 -26.95 -9.72 -5.79
N VAL A 224 -26.63 -10.47 -6.84
CA VAL A 224 -25.32 -10.43 -7.50
C VAL A 224 -25.46 -9.71 -8.82
N TRP A 225 -24.88 -8.52 -8.91
CA TRP A 225 -24.88 -7.74 -10.15
C TRP A 225 -23.54 -7.92 -10.85
N GLN A 226 -23.57 -8.44 -12.08
CA GLN A 226 -22.39 -8.71 -12.89
C GLN A 226 -22.26 -7.62 -13.95
N GLY A 227 -21.21 -6.79 -13.84
CA GLY A 227 -20.85 -5.80 -14.84
C GLY A 227 -20.64 -6.44 -16.22
N ARG A 228 -20.95 -5.74 -17.28
CA ARG A 228 -20.90 -6.27 -18.67
C ARG A 228 -19.50 -6.74 -19.10
N SER A 229 -18.44 -6.20 -18.49
CA SER A 229 -17.03 -6.50 -18.80
C SER A 229 -16.30 -7.21 -17.65
N CYS A 230 -17.02 -7.69 -16.63
CA CYS A 230 -16.41 -8.40 -15.50
C CYS A 230 -15.82 -9.75 -15.92
N SER A 231 -14.73 -10.14 -15.26
CA SER A 231 -14.02 -11.38 -15.57
C SER A 231 -14.66 -12.63 -14.95
N PRO A 232 -14.41 -13.83 -15.50
CA PRO A 232 -14.83 -15.09 -14.89
C PRO A 232 -14.29 -15.28 -13.45
N MET A 233 -13.11 -14.74 -13.14
CA MET A 233 -12.50 -14.84 -11.82
C MET A 233 -13.27 -14.03 -10.77
N GLU A 234 -13.72 -12.82 -11.13
CA GLU A 234 -14.56 -11.99 -10.27
C GLU A 234 -15.91 -12.62 -10.01
N LYS A 235 -16.53 -13.24 -11.05
CA LYS A 235 -17.77 -14.02 -10.89
C LYS A 235 -17.59 -15.19 -9.94
N GLY A 236 -16.48 -15.95 -10.07
CA GLY A 236 -16.17 -17.08 -9.18
C GLY A 236 -15.94 -16.62 -7.75
N LYS A 237 -15.25 -15.48 -7.56
CA LYS A 237 -15.02 -14.91 -6.23
C LYS A 237 -16.31 -14.41 -5.59
N ALA A 238 -17.16 -13.72 -6.35
CA ALA A 238 -18.46 -13.28 -5.86
C ALA A 238 -19.34 -14.46 -5.44
N ALA A 239 -19.32 -15.60 -6.17
CA ALA A 239 -20.02 -16.81 -5.78
C ALA A 239 -19.51 -17.39 -4.44
N GLN A 240 -18.19 -17.33 -4.18
CA GLN A 240 -17.63 -17.71 -2.87
C GLN A 240 -18.12 -16.79 -1.75
N VAL A 241 -18.10 -15.47 -1.99
CA VAL A 241 -18.60 -14.47 -1.02
C VAL A 241 -20.06 -14.71 -0.70
N VAL A 242 -20.88 -14.96 -1.72
CA VAL A 242 -22.31 -15.28 -1.54
C VAL A 242 -22.48 -16.56 -0.74
N HIS A 243 -21.70 -17.61 -1.06
CA HIS A 243 -21.73 -18.85 -0.31
C HIS A 243 -21.43 -18.64 1.18
N ASP A 244 -20.38 -17.87 1.49
CA ASP A 244 -20.00 -17.58 2.87
C ASP A 244 -21.11 -16.79 3.60
N LEU A 245 -21.74 -15.82 2.93
CA LEU A 245 -22.87 -15.06 3.48
C LEU A 245 -24.12 -15.91 3.71
N THR A 246 -24.42 -16.84 2.80
CA THR A 246 -25.60 -17.70 2.88
C THR A 246 -25.45 -18.84 3.91
N GLN A 247 -24.21 -19.21 4.28
CA GLN A 247 -24.00 -20.14 5.39
C GLN A 247 -24.46 -19.52 6.74
N ALA A 248 -24.31 -18.23 6.90
CA ALA A 248 -24.75 -17.50 8.10
C ALA A 248 -26.24 -17.16 8.07
N LYS A 249 -26.84 -17.06 6.86
CA LYS A 249 -28.23 -16.62 6.63
C LYS A 249 -28.87 -17.51 5.55
N HIS A 250 -30.03 -18.05 5.81
CA HIS A 250 -30.83 -18.73 4.78
C HIS A 250 -31.63 -17.70 3.99
N VAL A 251 -31.03 -17.12 2.97
CA VAL A 251 -31.63 -16.06 2.14
C VAL A 251 -31.60 -16.43 0.67
N ASP A 252 -32.57 -15.93 -0.09
CA ASP A 252 -32.59 -16.11 -1.55
C ASP A 252 -31.47 -15.34 -2.22
N VAL A 253 -30.90 -15.93 -3.27
CA VAL A 253 -29.85 -15.33 -4.09
C VAL A 253 -30.31 -15.21 -5.51
N GLU A 254 -30.15 -14.01 -6.08
CA GLU A 254 -30.44 -13.77 -7.50
C GLU A 254 -29.22 -13.17 -8.19
N VAL A 255 -28.82 -13.77 -9.32
CA VAL A 255 -27.69 -13.32 -10.12
C VAL A 255 -28.21 -12.65 -11.40
N LEU A 256 -27.80 -11.42 -11.64
CA LEU A 256 -28.22 -10.59 -12.76
C LEU A 256 -27.02 -10.07 -13.54
N SER A 257 -27.04 -10.24 -14.85
CA SER A 257 -26.08 -9.57 -15.73
C SER A 257 -26.54 -8.13 -16.01
N GLN A 258 -25.61 -7.18 -16.03
CA GLN A 258 -25.88 -5.80 -16.45
C GLN A 258 -26.59 -5.71 -17.81
N LEU A 259 -26.37 -6.69 -18.70
CA LEU A 259 -26.97 -6.74 -20.02
C LEU A 259 -28.46 -7.12 -19.99
N GLU A 260 -28.97 -7.59 -18.87
CA GLU A 260 -30.38 -7.93 -18.69
C GLU A 260 -31.16 -6.72 -18.20
N ALA A 261 -32.32 -6.43 -18.82
CA ALA A 261 -33.19 -5.32 -18.41
C ALA A 261 -33.59 -5.40 -16.92
N ARG A 262 -33.66 -6.62 -16.37
CA ARG A 262 -33.99 -6.89 -14.96
C ARG A 262 -32.90 -6.41 -14.00
N SER A 263 -31.64 -6.26 -14.46
CA SER A 263 -30.53 -5.77 -13.63
C SER A 263 -30.76 -4.35 -13.10
N LYS A 264 -31.64 -3.58 -13.73
CA LYS A 264 -32.05 -2.23 -13.29
C LYS A 264 -32.62 -2.24 -11.86
N VAL A 265 -33.21 -3.34 -11.41
CA VAL A 265 -33.72 -3.45 -10.04
C VAL A 265 -32.63 -3.19 -8.99
N VAL A 266 -31.39 -3.62 -9.22
CA VAL A 266 -30.26 -3.36 -8.32
C VAL A 266 -29.89 -1.87 -8.36
N VAL A 267 -29.85 -1.26 -9.54
CA VAL A 267 -29.58 0.18 -9.69
C VAL A 267 -30.64 1.01 -8.97
N ASP A 268 -31.90 0.63 -9.11
CA ASP A 268 -33.04 1.30 -8.46
C ASP A 268 -32.97 1.22 -6.93
N MET A 269 -32.61 0.04 -6.37
CA MET A 269 -32.40 -0.16 -4.93
C MET A 269 -31.24 0.70 -4.42
N LEU A 270 -30.21 0.89 -5.21
CA LEU A 270 -29.05 1.74 -4.90
C LEU A 270 -29.32 3.25 -5.14
N GLY A 271 -30.57 3.64 -5.31
CA GLY A 271 -31.00 5.04 -5.46
C GLY A 271 -30.87 5.58 -6.88
N GLY A 272 -30.70 4.73 -7.90
CA GLY A 272 -30.53 5.11 -9.30
C GLY A 272 -31.82 5.05 -10.15
N ARG A 273 -33.01 5.25 -9.59
CA ARG A 273 -34.29 5.12 -10.32
C ARG A 273 -34.41 5.98 -11.57
N GLU A 274 -33.84 7.19 -11.52
CA GLU A 274 -33.85 8.15 -12.61
C GLU A 274 -32.64 8.03 -13.55
N VAL A 275 -31.75 7.03 -13.29
CA VAL A 275 -30.56 6.84 -14.10
C VAL A 275 -30.92 6.07 -15.37
N GLU A 276 -30.86 6.76 -16.50
CA GLU A 276 -30.96 6.15 -17.83
C GLU A 276 -29.63 5.61 -18.34
N GLN A 277 -28.54 5.82 -17.55
CA GLN A 277 -27.20 5.49 -17.92
C GLN A 277 -26.99 3.98 -17.99
N LEU A 278 -26.44 3.51 -19.11
CA LEU A 278 -26.11 2.10 -19.34
C LEU A 278 -24.66 1.73 -19.00
N SER A 279 -23.86 2.70 -18.58
CA SER A 279 -22.43 2.52 -18.29
C SER A 279 -22.09 3.11 -16.92
N PHE A 280 -21.37 2.33 -16.12
CA PHE A 280 -20.95 2.70 -14.77
C PHE A 280 -19.44 2.64 -14.67
N SER A 281 -18.83 3.66 -14.06
CA SER A 281 -17.38 3.78 -13.86
C SER A 281 -17.10 4.36 -12.48
N ALA A 282 -16.95 3.48 -11.50
CA ALA A 282 -16.57 3.88 -10.16
C ALA A 282 -15.09 4.33 -10.11
N PRO A 283 -14.71 5.19 -9.14
CA PRO A 283 -13.32 5.55 -8.93
C PRO A 283 -12.43 4.31 -8.77
N ARG A 284 -11.24 4.35 -9.37
CA ARG A 284 -10.26 3.27 -9.33
C ARG A 284 -8.98 3.71 -8.63
N PRO A 285 -8.18 2.75 -8.13
CA PRO A 285 -6.86 3.06 -7.59
C PRO A 285 -5.97 3.81 -8.59
N MET A 286 -5.08 4.66 -8.07
CA MET A 286 -4.25 5.58 -8.84
C MET A 286 -3.34 4.91 -9.88
N ALA A 287 -2.80 3.72 -9.59
CA ALA A 287 -1.96 2.97 -10.52
C ALA A 287 -2.64 2.66 -11.86
N GLU A 288 -3.96 2.36 -11.85
CA GLU A 288 -4.72 2.19 -13.09
C GLU A 288 -4.93 3.50 -13.84
N LYS A 289 -5.11 4.62 -13.14
CA LYS A 289 -5.29 5.93 -13.78
C LYS A 289 -3.99 6.38 -14.47
N ARG A 290 -2.84 6.22 -13.83
CA ARG A 290 -1.52 6.56 -14.42
C ARG A 290 -1.24 5.77 -15.70
N LYS A 291 -1.46 4.44 -15.67
CA LYS A 291 -1.28 3.59 -16.85
C LYS A 291 -2.24 3.95 -18.00
N ARG A 292 -3.42 4.43 -17.67
CA ARG A 292 -4.42 4.81 -18.66
C ARG A 292 -4.14 6.19 -19.27
N ALA A 293 -3.73 7.18 -18.47
CA ALA A 293 -3.33 8.49 -18.97
C ALA A 293 -2.14 8.37 -19.94
N ALA A 294 -1.12 7.57 -19.58
CA ALA A 294 0.00 7.30 -20.48
C ALA A 294 -0.39 6.61 -21.80
N ALA A 295 -1.38 5.72 -21.78
CA ALA A 295 -1.90 5.06 -22.98
C ALA A 295 -2.75 5.99 -23.87
N GLU A 296 -3.49 6.93 -23.26
CA GLU A 296 -4.30 7.92 -23.98
C GLU A 296 -3.43 8.98 -24.67
N GLU A 297 -2.28 9.37 -24.06
CA GLU A 297 -1.29 10.26 -24.69
C GLU A 297 -0.58 9.61 -25.89
N GLU A 298 -0.32 8.26 -25.84
CA GLU A 298 0.25 7.53 -27.00
C GLU A 298 -0.74 7.43 -28.18
N GLU A 299 -2.06 7.38 -27.93
CA GLU A 299 -3.07 7.37 -29.00
C GLU A 299 -3.20 8.74 -29.70
N GLU A 300 -2.92 9.86 -28.99
CA GLU A 300 -2.94 11.20 -29.58
C GLU A 300 -1.67 11.55 -30.39
N GLU A 301 -0.50 10.92 -30.10
CA GLU A 301 0.76 11.22 -30.78
C GLU A 301 1.04 10.42 -32.07
N GLY A 302 0.15 9.50 -32.52
CA GLY A 302 0.17 9.01 -33.90
C GLY A 302 0.51 7.54 -34.12
N GLU A 303 -0.21 6.98 -35.08
CA GLU A 303 -0.06 5.66 -35.72
C GLU A 303 1.40 5.39 -36.18
N GLY A 304 2.25 4.83 -35.34
CA GLY A 304 3.56 4.42 -35.81
C GLY A 304 4.52 3.80 -34.80
N ALA A 305 4.29 3.90 -33.52
CA ALA A 305 5.17 3.33 -32.50
C ALA A 305 4.59 2.03 -31.90
N ARG A 306 5.41 0.99 -31.90
CA ARG A 306 5.06 -0.31 -31.29
C ARG A 306 4.78 -0.12 -29.82
N ALA A 307 3.65 -0.67 -29.35
CA ALA A 307 3.19 -0.70 -27.97
C ALA A 307 4.28 -1.16 -27.00
N GLY A 308 5.01 -0.21 -26.45
CA GLY A 308 5.75 -0.35 -25.22
C GLY A 308 4.94 0.39 -24.14
N THR A 309 4.59 -0.29 -23.06
CA THR A 309 3.88 0.30 -21.92
C THR A 309 4.59 1.57 -21.46
N ALA A 310 4.05 2.75 -21.78
CA ALA A 310 4.57 4.01 -21.28
C ALA A 310 4.30 4.08 -19.77
N SER A 311 5.29 3.69 -19.00
CA SER A 311 5.37 3.97 -17.57
C SER A 311 5.94 5.39 -17.45
N SER A 312 5.46 6.18 -16.48
CA SER A 312 6.11 7.45 -16.11
C SER A 312 7.62 7.24 -16.00
N PRO A 313 8.46 8.17 -16.49
CA PRO A 313 9.90 7.97 -16.50
C PRO A 313 10.39 7.71 -15.08
N ARG A 314 11.15 6.63 -14.91
CA ARG A 314 11.77 6.26 -13.62
C ARG A 314 12.77 7.34 -13.24
N LYS A 315 12.84 7.71 -11.97
CA LYS A 315 13.74 8.76 -11.47
C LYS A 315 14.50 8.29 -10.23
N LEU A 316 15.79 8.56 -10.24
CA LEU A 316 16.67 8.30 -9.11
C LEU A 316 17.22 9.62 -8.57
N PHE A 317 16.95 9.90 -7.31
CA PHE A 317 17.50 11.05 -6.59
C PHE A 317 18.46 10.59 -5.51
N ARG A 318 19.45 11.42 -5.22
CA ARG A 318 20.40 11.22 -4.13
C ARG A 318 20.19 12.28 -3.06
N LEU A 319 20.12 11.86 -1.82
CA LEU A 319 20.18 12.69 -0.63
C LEU A 319 21.56 12.52 -0.02
N SER A 320 22.35 13.60 0.02
CA SER A 320 23.74 13.58 0.48
C SER A 320 24.10 14.84 1.24
N ASP A 321 24.95 14.72 2.27
CA ASP A 321 25.56 15.81 3.01
C ASP A 321 27.10 15.90 2.83
N ALA A 322 27.63 15.21 1.82
CA ALA A 322 29.08 15.08 1.57
C ALA A 322 29.78 16.45 1.39
N ASP A 323 29.09 17.47 0.90
CA ASP A 323 29.63 18.83 0.71
C ASP A 323 29.42 19.73 1.93
N GLY A 324 29.03 19.16 3.08
CA GLY A 324 28.77 19.90 4.33
C GLY A 324 27.40 20.58 4.39
N SER A 325 26.58 20.42 3.36
CA SER A 325 25.17 20.83 3.34
C SER A 325 24.33 19.74 2.72
N LEU A 326 23.13 19.47 3.28
CA LEU A 326 22.24 18.47 2.75
C LEU A 326 21.72 18.88 1.36
N SER A 327 21.99 18.07 0.35
CA SER A 327 21.49 18.23 -1.01
C SER A 327 20.54 17.09 -1.38
N PHE A 328 19.61 17.37 -2.29
CA PHE A 328 18.71 16.38 -2.88
C PHE A 328 18.67 16.59 -4.39
N ASP A 329 19.39 15.75 -5.11
CA ASP A 329 19.68 15.94 -6.52
C ASP A 329 19.17 14.77 -7.38
N LEU A 330 18.63 15.08 -8.56
CA LEU A 330 18.31 14.07 -9.57
C LEU A 330 19.64 13.51 -10.14
N VAL A 331 19.86 12.21 -9.94
CA VAL A 331 21.06 11.51 -10.42
C VAL A 331 20.83 10.93 -11.81
N LYS A 332 19.65 10.32 -12.03
CA LYS A 332 19.37 9.60 -13.26
C LYS A 332 17.87 9.53 -13.54
N GLU A 333 17.50 9.55 -14.81
CA GLU A 333 16.13 9.43 -15.27
C GLU A 333 16.05 8.44 -16.44
N GLY A 334 14.95 7.67 -16.51
CA GLY A 334 14.67 6.72 -17.58
C GLY A 334 14.97 5.26 -17.21
N SER A 335 15.07 4.43 -18.25
CA SER A 335 15.12 2.96 -18.10
C SER A 335 16.48 2.40 -17.66
N SER A 336 17.54 3.19 -17.68
CA SER A 336 18.91 2.73 -17.40
C SER A 336 19.31 2.75 -15.91
N ILE A 337 18.33 2.95 -14.99
CA ILE A 337 18.59 2.96 -13.55
C ILE A 337 18.74 1.52 -13.07
N ASP A 338 19.84 1.22 -12.38
CA ASP A 338 20.14 -0.09 -11.82
C ASP A 338 20.84 -0.01 -10.45
N LYS A 339 21.09 -1.16 -9.82
CA LYS A 339 21.69 -1.22 -8.47
C LYS A 339 23.11 -0.62 -8.43
N ALA A 340 23.84 -0.57 -9.52
CA ALA A 340 25.19 0.01 -9.57
C ALA A 340 25.18 1.54 -9.45
N ASP A 341 24.03 2.18 -9.64
CA ASP A 341 23.85 3.62 -9.43
C ASP A 341 23.75 4.01 -7.93
N LEU A 342 23.67 3.04 -7.03
CA LEU A 342 23.51 3.26 -5.59
C LEU A 342 24.89 3.23 -4.87
N ASP A 343 25.20 4.28 -4.13
CA ASP A 343 26.40 4.36 -3.28
C ASP A 343 26.04 4.18 -1.80
N GLY A 344 26.75 3.29 -1.11
CA GLY A 344 26.52 2.98 0.31
C GLY A 344 26.72 4.14 1.28
N LYS A 345 27.23 5.28 0.83
CA LYS A 345 27.48 6.47 1.67
C LYS A 345 26.29 7.39 1.80
N ASP A 346 25.29 7.26 0.91
CA ASP A 346 24.20 8.20 0.79
C ASP A 346 22.83 7.48 0.90
N ILE A 347 21.75 8.26 0.86
CA ILE A 347 20.38 7.76 0.73
C ILE A 347 19.88 8.07 -0.67
N PHE A 348 19.23 7.10 -1.30
CA PHE A 348 18.63 7.24 -2.61
C PHE A 348 17.11 7.12 -2.53
N LEU A 349 16.44 7.98 -3.31
CA LEU A 349 15.01 7.93 -3.51
C LEU A 349 14.77 7.54 -4.97
N PHE A 350 14.15 6.39 -5.16
CA PHE A 350 13.85 5.83 -6.47
C PHE A 350 12.34 5.82 -6.70
N ASP A 351 11.87 6.63 -7.65
CA ASP A 351 10.50 6.64 -8.13
C ASP A 351 10.42 5.70 -9.34
N ASP A 352 9.71 4.58 -9.19
CA ASP A 352 9.51 3.61 -10.26
C ASP A 352 8.21 3.85 -11.06
N GLY A 353 7.48 4.92 -10.73
CA GLY A 353 6.20 5.29 -11.31
C GLY A 353 4.99 4.77 -10.55
N ASP A 354 5.07 3.63 -9.89
CA ASP A 354 4.00 3.04 -9.09
C ASP A 354 4.26 3.16 -7.58
N ARG A 355 5.54 3.27 -7.17
CA ARG A 355 6.00 3.29 -5.79
C ARG A 355 7.24 4.17 -5.62
N LEU A 356 7.40 4.69 -4.43
CA LEU A 356 8.57 5.42 -4.01
C LEU A 356 9.43 4.54 -3.10
N TRP A 357 10.62 4.21 -3.56
CA TRP A 357 11.60 3.45 -2.78
C TRP A 357 12.62 4.40 -2.16
N VAL A 358 12.92 4.19 -0.88
CA VAL A 358 14.01 4.87 -0.20
C VAL A 358 15.05 3.81 0.15
N TRP A 359 16.18 3.83 -0.54
CA TRP A 359 17.29 2.94 -0.28
C TRP A 359 18.31 3.65 0.60
N GLN A 360 18.60 3.08 1.76
CA GLN A 360 19.52 3.62 2.73
C GLN A 360 20.85 2.88 2.66
N GLY A 361 21.93 3.59 2.34
CA GLY A 361 23.29 3.09 2.43
C GLY A 361 23.72 2.82 3.87
N LEU A 362 24.59 1.85 4.09
CA LEU A 362 25.11 1.51 5.43
C LEU A 362 25.94 2.64 6.04
N GLU A 363 26.65 3.41 5.20
CA GLU A 363 27.52 4.51 5.60
C GLU A 363 26.80 5.87 5.56
N ALA A 364 25.50 5.91 5.23
CA ALA A 364 24.73 7.13 5.21
C ALA A 364 24.79 7.89 6.55
N SER A 365 24.90 9.20 6.50
CA SER A 365 25.07 10.04 7.69
C SER A 365 23.85 10.02 8.62
N ALA A 366 24.03 10.42 9.88
CA ALA A 366 22.93 10.54 10.83
C ALA A 366 21.89 11.61 10.37
N ALA A 367 22.35 12.69 9.71
CA ALA A 367 21.48 13.74 9.18
C ALA A 367 20.60 13.24 8.03
N GLU A 368 21.19 12.51 7.08
CA GLU A 368 20.45 11.88 5.98
C GLU A 368 19.42 10.89 6.52
N ARG A 369 19.82 10.01 7.44
CA ARG A 369 18.93 9.03 8.08
C ARG A 369 17.79 9.64 8.87
N ALA A 370 17.97 10.83 9.43
CA ALA A 370 16.90 11.55 10.13
C ALA A 370 15.91 12.24 9.17
N LEU A 371 16.35 12.63 7.97
CA LEU A 371 15.59 13.50 7.08
C LEU A 371 14.95 12.81 5.88
N TRP A 372 15.30 11.55 5.58
CA TRP A 372 14.80 10.84 4.40
C TRP A 372 13.27 10.84 4.27
N LEU A 373 12.54 10.62 5.38
CA LEU A 373 11.07 10.58 5.34
C LEU A 373 10.48 11.95 5.00
N ARG A 374 11.07 13.02 5.55
CA ARG A 374 10.67 14.39 5.24
C ARG A 374 10.89 14.72 3.76
N VAL A 375 12.03 14.29 3.22
CA VAL A 375 12.36 14.45 1.80
C VAL A 375 11.38 13.68 0.92
N ALA A 376 11.14 12.41 1.23
CA ALA A 376 10.17 11.58 0.50
C ALA A 376 8.75 12.19 0.52
N GLN A 377 8.29 12.66 1.67
CA GLN A 377 6.99 13.34 1.79
C GLN A 377 6.94 14.66 1.01
N SER A 378 8.03 15.41 0.97
CA SER A 378 8.10 16.65 0.21
C SER A 378 8.11 16.39 -1.30
N TYR A 379 8.76 15.32 -1.73
CA TYR A 379 8.70 14.86 -3.12
C TYR A 379 7.27 14.46 -3.52
N VAL A 380 6.58 13.69 -2.67
CA VAL A 380 5.17 13.35 -2.88
C VAL A 380 4.27 14.59 -2.97
N ARG A 381 4.48 15.60 -2.12
CA ARG A 381 3.73 16.87 -2.20
C ARG A 381 4.01 17.60 -3.50
N TRP A 382 5.26 17.63 -3.92
CA TRP A 382 5.61 18.24 -5.20
C TRP A 382 4.94 17.52 -6.38
N LEU A 383 4.86 16.18 -6.36
CA LEU A 383 4.10 15.42 -7.35
C LEU A 383 2.61 15.79 -7.33
N GLN A 384 2.01 16.03 -6.15
CA GLN A 384 0.60 16.44 -6.02
C GLN A 384 0.31 17.80 -6.68
N ASP A 385 1.27 18.73 -6.61
CA ASP A 385 1.14 20.06 -7.20
C ASP A 385 1.32 20.03 -8.72
N SER A 386 1.72 18.91 -9.30
CA SER A 386 1.79 18.71 -10.75
C SER A 386 0.40 18.44 -11.34
N PRO A 387 0.14 18.80 -12.62
CA PRO A 387 -1.16 18.57 -13.24
C PRO A 387 -1.64 17.12 -13.22
N GLU A 388 -0.70 16.18 -13.16
CA GLU A 388 -0.93 14.73 -13.20
C GLU A 388 -1.01 14.07 -11.81
N GLY A 389 -0.77 14.82 -10.73
CA GLY A 389 -0.43 14.28 -9.42
C GLY A 389 -1.46 14.43 -8.31
N SER A 390 -2.72 14.75 -8.59
CA SER A 390 -3.74 15.03 -7.55
C SER A 390 -3.90 13.96 -6.47
N GLU A 391 -3.50 12.74 -6.73
CA GLU A 391 -3.57 11.59 -5.81
C GLU A 391 -2.17 11.07 -5.39
N ALA A 392 -1.09 11.81 -5.63
CA ALA A 392 0.29 11.39 -5.31
C ALA A 392 0.50 11.05 -3.82
N HIS A 393 -0.31 11.63 -2.91
CA HIS A 393 -0.29 11.29 -1.48
C HIS A 393 -0.63 9.82 -1.18
N LEU A 394 -1.21 9.11 -2.15
CA LEU A 394 -1.56 7.69 -2.04
C LEU A 394 -0.42 6.77 -2.49
N ILE A 395 0.67 7.30 -3.09
CA ILE A 395 1.80 6.49 -3.55
C ILE A 395 2.41 5.74 -2.36
N PRO A 396 2.55 4.40 -2.44
CA PRO A 396 3.23 3.63 -1.42
C PRO A 396 4.69 4.07 -1.30
N ILE A 397 5.18 4.22 -0.07
CA ILE A 397 6.57 4.52 0.22
C ILE A 397 7.17 3.31 0.91
N SER A 398 8.30 2.80 0.39
CA SER A 398 8.99 1.66 0.98
C SER A 398 10.44 2.03 1.28
N LYS A 399 10.90 1.69 2.48
CA LYS A 399 12.29 1.89 2.90
C LYS A 399 13.01 0.54 2.92
N VAL A 400 14.17 0.47 2.28
CA VAL A 400 15.08 -0.68 2.28
C VAL A 400 16.46 -0.23 2.74
N VAL A 401 17.21 -1.15 3.36
CA VAL A 401 18.58 -0.90 3.82
C VAL A 401 19.53 -1.74 2.97
N GLN A 402 20.69 -1.19 2.65
CA GLN A 402 21.75 -1.89 1.92
C GLN A 402 22.08 -3.24 2.59
N GLY A 403 22.14 -4.30 1.78
CA GLY A 403 22.39 -5.67 2.26
C GLY A 403 21.11 -6.42 2.68
N HIS A 404 20.00 -5.73 2.88
CA HIS A 404 18.70 -6.30 3.26
C HIS A 404 17.60 -5.95 2.25
N GLU A 405 17.99 -5.79 0.98
CA GLU A 405 17.06 -5.41 -0.09
C GLU A 405 16.02 -6.51 -0.32
N SER A 406 14.75 -6.13 -0.24
CA SER A 406 13.65 -7.05 -0.52
C SER A 406 13.64 -7.52 -1.98
N PRO A 407 13.12 -8.74 -2.27
CA PRO A 407 12.95 -9.20 -3.65
C PRO A 407 12.08 -8.25 -4.49
N ALA A 408 11.16 -7.51 -3.86
CA ALA A 408 10.33 -6.52 -4.54
C ALA A 408 11.16 -5.32 -5.02
N PHE A 409 12.03 -4.78 -4.16
CA PHE A 409 12.96 -3.71 -4.54
C PHE A 409 13.91 -4.17 -5.66
N MET A 410 14.48 -5.37 -5.52
CA MET A 410 15.39 -5.90 -6.52
C MET A 410 14.73 -6.08 -7.88
N ARG A 411 13.46 -6.48 -7.92
CA ARG A 411 12.68 -6.52 -9.17
C ARG A 411 12.39 -5.12 -9.71
N ALA A 412 12.01 -4.18 -8.83
CA ALA A 412 11.71 -2.81 -9.24
C ALA A 412 12.91 -2.12 -9.87
N ILE A 413 14.12 -2.25 -9.28
CA ILE A 413 15.33 -1.61 -9.81
C ILE A 413 15.88 -2.31 -11.07
N ALA A 414 15.65 -3.64 -11.19
CA ALA A 414 16.09 -4.44 -12.33
C ALA A 414 15.12 -4.42 -13.53
N ALA A 415 13.89 -3.97 -13.38
CA ALA A 415 12.80 -4.11 -14.37
C ALA A 415 12.95 -3.27 -15.65
N ALA A 416 14.16 -2.82 -15.99
CA ALA A 416 14.44 -1.97 -17.15
C ALA A 416 15.39 -2.62 -18.15
N ALA A 417 15.56 -3.93 -18.13
CA ALA A 417 16.34 -4.65 -19.15
C ALA A 417 15.46 -5.17 -20.30
#